data_f8ca648e178175602834d5e60d6778b4
#
_entry.id   f8ca648e178175602834d5e60d6778b4
#
_cell.length_a   1.000
_cell.length_b   1.000
_cell.length_c   1.000
_cell.angle_alpha   90.00
_cell.angle_beta   90.00
_cell.angle_gamma   90.00
#
_symmetry.space_group_name_H-M   'P 1'
#
loop_
_entity.id
_entity.type
_entity.pdbx_description
1 polymer ?
#
loop_
_entity_poly.entity_id
_entity_poly.type
_entity_poly.pdbx_seq_one_letter_code
_entity_poly.pdbx_strand_id
1 'polypeptide(L)'
;MKTTAKVLIAAGALAALATPILAQQRARGGAGVPQACRAEIVQLCGTDRSQMRACLAEKASQLSGDCRTQLRARMEQRRGGAGQRAGRQGPAPQTLAYGNDSLQALDLWVPEGAKNAPLVLFVHGGGWKRGSKNNAMGRAMPAHMLEQGYAFASIDYRLVPRNTVEEQASDVAAALAHILKRADALGIDRSRVVLTGHSAGAHLVALVGTDERYLRSAGLSFADIDGVMPNDGAAYDVAAQIKDAGPMMLETYTQAFGTDPARQKALSPVAQAAAPNAPAFLLLHVQRPDAVAQSKALAEALIKGGSQAEVAGFPGQGLKGHMEINRRLGQKDYAATVVMDNWLKKVLG
;
A
#
# COMPACT_ATOMS: atom_id res chain seq x y z
N MET A 1 36.30 -63.28 28.33
CA MET A 1 37.69 -63.26 27.78
C MET A 1 37.77 -61.96 26.99
N LYS A 2 38.65 -61.06 27.40
CA LYS A 2 38.88 -59.73 26.86
C LYS A 2 39.88 -59.81 25.71
N THR A 3 39.64 -59.18 24.60
CA THR A 3 40.68 -58.94 23.59
C THR A 3 40.58 -57.51 23.11
N THR A 4 41.52 -56.70 23.57
CA THR A 4 41.78 -55.32 23.18
C THR A 4 42.64 -55.32 21.90
N ALA A 5 42.20 -54.67 20.88
CA ALA A 5 43.01 -54.34 19.69
C ALA A 5 43.43 -52.86 19.73
N LYS A 6 44.76 -52.67 19.83
CA LYS A 6 45.42 -51.37 19.69
C LYS A 6 45.60 -51.06 18.21
N VAL A 7 45.13 -49.90 17.73
CA VAL A 7 45.47 -49.35 16.42
C VAL A 7 46.44 -48.19 16.59
N LEU A 8 47.58 -48.31 15.94
CA LEU A 8 48.64 -47.30 15.86
C LEU A 8 48.22 -46.16 14.94
N ILE A 9 48.42 -44.94 15.43
CA ILE A 9 48.27 -43.73 14.65
C ILE A 9 49.62 -43.41 13.98
N ALA A 10 49.64 -43.39 12.66
CA ALA A 10 50.75 -42.86 11.89
C ALA A 10 50.48 -41.41 11.54
N ALA A 11 51.34 -40.53 12.04
CA ALA A 11 51.31 -39.11 11.70
C ALA A 11 51.98 -38.88 10.34
N GLY A 12 51.21 -38.50 9.35
CA GLY A 12 51.71 -38.00 8.06
C GLY A 12 51.50 -36.50 7.94
N ALA A 13 52.59 -35.75 8.02
CA ALA A 13 52.57 -34.30 7.77
C ALA A 13 52.46 -34.00 6.28
N LEU A 14 51.35 -33.49 5.83
CA LEU A 14 51.20 -32.85 4.50
C LEU A 14 51.12 -31.35 4.71
N ALA A 15 52.15 -30.64 4.26
CA ALA A 15 52.18 -29.20 4.12
C ALA A 15 51.25 -28.80 2.96
N ALA A 16 50.07 -28.27 3.27
CA ALA A 16 49.20 -27.65 2.30
C ALA A 16 49.52 -26.16 2.15
N LEU A 17 50.02 -25.80 0.98
CA LEU A 17 50.17 -24.39 0.54
C LEU A 17 48.80 -23.72 0.52
N ALA A 18 48.58 -22.81 1.44
CA ALA A 18 47.38 -21.97 1.47
C ALA A 18 47.52 -20.85 0.46
N THR A 19 46.89 -20.96 -0.71
CA THR A 19 46.61 -19.83 -1.56
C THR A 19 45.46 -19.03 -0.97
N PRO A 20 45.57 -17.68 -0.86
CA PRO A 20 44.45 -16.90 -0.39
C PRO A 20 43.35 -16.84 -1.47
N ILE A 21 42.23 -17.49 -1.21
CA ILE A 21 41.00 -17.29 -1.96
C ILE A 21 40.49 -15.91 -1.60
N LEU A 22 40.73 -14.94 -2.48
CA LEU A 22 40.05 -13.65 -2.48
C LEU A 22 38.53 -13.90 -2.63
N ALA A 23 37.85 -13.89 -1.49
CA ALA A 23 36.40 -13.90 -1.44
C ALA A 23 35.88 -12.62 -2.11
N GLN A 24 35.47 -12.74 -3.38
CA GLN A 24 34.64 -11.72 -4.03
C GLN A 24 33.30 -11.68 -3.31
N GLN A 25 33.21 -10.86 -2.27
CA GLN A 25 31.95 -10.42 -1.73
C GLN A 25 31.25 -9.56 -2.81
N ARG A 26 30.38 -10.18 -3.56
CA ARG A 26 29.39 -9.44 -4.37
C ARG A 26 28.52 -8.65 -3.40
N ALA A 27 28.87 -7.38 -3.20
CA ALA A 27 28.06 -6.38 -2.51
C ALA A 27 26.74 -6.21 -3.29
N ARG A 28 25.70 -6.88 -2.85
CA ARG A 28 24.30 -6.54 -3.19
C ARG A 28 23.93 -5.33 -2.33
N GLY A 29 24.48 -4.16 -2.65
CA GLY A 29 24.12 -2.88 -2.05
C GLY A 29 23.68 -1.96 -3.17
N GLY A 30 22.47 -1.40 -3.08
CA GLY A 30 22.04 -0.34 -3.97
C GLY A 30 23.09 0.78 -3.98
N ALA A 31 23.54 1.19 -5.17
CA ALA A 31 24.66 2.11 -5.37
C ALA A 31 24.40 3.49 -4.71
N GLY A 32 24.73 3.59 -3.44
CA GLY A 32 24.79 4.86 -2.72
C GLY A 32 26.00 5.69 -3.19
N VAL A 33 25.97 7.02 -2.97
CA VAL A 33 27.16 7.86 -3.13
C VAL A 33 28.25 7.28 -2.22
N PRO A 34 29.50 7.07 -2.71
CA PRO A 34 30.60 6.56 -1.89
C PRO A 34 30.81 7.35 -0.62
N GLN A 35 31.29 6.69 0.42
CA GLN A 35 31.41 7.29 1.75
C GLN A 35 32.27 8.57 1.75
N ALA A 36 33.37 8.57 1.00
CA ALA A 36 34.25 9.72 0.86
C ALA A 36 33.51 10.94 0.27
N CYS A 37 32.77 10.76 -0.82
CA CYS A 37 32.01 11.84 -1.45
C CYS A 37 30.84 12.31 -0.55
N ARG A 38 30.25 11.43 0.27
CA ARG A 38 29.26 11.86 1.27
C ARG A 38 29.88 12.77 2.33
N ALA A 39 31.08 12.46 2.79
CA ALA A 39 31.78 13.27 3.76
C ALA A 39 32.07 14.68 3.21
N GLU A 40 32.57 14.79 1.97
CA GLU A 40 32.76 16.07 1.30
C GLU A 40 31.45 16.88 1.19
N ILE A 41 30.36 16.23 0.79
CA ILE A 41 29.04 16.86 0.65
C ILE A 41 28.54 17.38 2.00
N VAL A 42 28.69 16.59 3.07
CA VAL A 42 28.27 16.99 4.41
C VAL A 42 29.10 18.13 4.93
N GLN A 43 30.41 18.10 4.68
CA GLN A 43 31.33 19.19 5.07
C GLN A 43 30.98 20.49 4.34
N LEU A 44 30.62 20.43 3.07
CA LEU A 44 30.33 21.59 2.22
C LEU A 44 28.91 22.14 2.44
N CYS A 45 27.94 21.28 2.64
CA CYS A 45 26.50 21.61 2.62
C CYS A 45 25.76 21.29 3.93
N GLY A 46 26.43 20.72 4.94
CA GLY A 46 25.80 20.31 6.19
C GLY A 46 24.95 19.04 6.04
N THR A 47 24.12 18.74 7.05
CA THR A 47 23.30 17.52 7.13
C THR A 47 21.84 17.75 6.79
N ASP A 48 21.41 18.99 6.62
CA ASP A 48 20.02 19.34 6.31
C ASP A 48 19.65 18.94 4.87
N ARG A 49 18.80 17.92 4.76
CA ARG A 49 18.37 17.39 3.45
C ARG A 49 17.52 18.36 2.63
N SER A 50 16.83 19.29 3.27
CA SER A 50 15.96 20.25 2.58
C SER A 50 16.79 21.29 1.83
N GLN A 51 17.95 21.69 2.39
CA GLN A 51 18.85 22.68 1.83
C GLN A 51 19.94 22.07 0.93
N MET A 52 20.19 20.77 1.07
CA MET A 52 21.26 20.04 0.35
C MET A 52 21.22 20.23 -1.16
N ARG A 53 20.02 20.26 -1.75
CA ARG A 53 19.85 20.38 -3.20
C ARG A 53 20.23 21.75 -3.72
N ALA A 54 19.84 22.79 -3.01
CA ALA A 54 20.19 24.18 -3.35
C ALA A 54 21.69 24.42 -3.16
N CYS A 55 22.26 23.99 -2.04
CA CYS A 55 23.67 24.07 -1.76
C CYS A 55 24.55 23.35 -2.81
N LEU A 56 24.19 22.14 -3.20
CA LEU A 56 24.92 21.39 -4.23
C LEU A 56 24.80 22.05 -5.62
N ALA A 57 23.70 22.72 -5.93
CA ALA A 57 23.57 23.46 -7.18
C ALA A 57 24.53 24.65 -7.24
N GLU A 58 24.76 25.32 -6.10
CA GLU A 58 25.63 26.50 -5.98
C GLU A 58 27.11 26.12 -5.82
N LYS A 59 27.40 25.10 -4.99
CA LYS A 59 28.76 24.79 -4.53
C LYS A 59 29.39 23.53 -5.13
N ALA A 60 28.76 22.89 -6.12
CA ALA A 60 29.26 21.64 -6.70
C ALA A 60 30.68 21.74 -7.27
N SER A 61 31.11 22.92 -7.71
CA SER A 61 32.49 23.18 -8.20
C SER A 61 33.56 23.02 -7.12
N GLN A 62 33.19 23.12 -5.85
CA GLN A 62 34.11 23.02 -4.70
C GLN A 62 34.35 21.57 -4.25
N LEU A 63 33.58 20.60 -4.77
CA LEU A 63 33.80 19.18 -4.53
C LEU A 63 35.02 18.67 -5.31
N SER A 64 35.66 17.62 -4.82
CA SER A 64 36.76 16.95 -5.53
C SER A 64 36.35 16.50 -6.94
N GLY A 65 37.30 16.36 -7.86
CA GLY A 65 37.05 15.90 -9.23
C GLY A 65 36.36 14.57 -9.27
N ASP A 66 36.75 13.63 -8.40
CA ASP A 66 36.16 12.31 -8.27
C ASP A 66 34.72 12.38 -7.79
N CYS A 67 34.42 13.18 -6.77
CA CYS A 67 33.08 13.37 -6.27
C CYS A 67 32.14 13.99 -7.32
N ARG A 68 32.60 14.98 -8.06
CA ARG A 68 31.87 15.59 -9.18
C ARG A 68 31.55 14.59 -10.27
N THR A 69 32.52 13.76 -10.66
CA THR A 69 32.37 12.72 -11.69
C THR A 69 31.31 11.69 -11.27
N GLN A 70 31.39 11.23 -10.02
CA GLN A 70 30.43 10.29 -9.48
C GLN A 70 29.01 10.87 -9.38
N LEU A 71 28.88 12.13 -8.98
CA LEU A 71 27.57 12.80 -8.96
C LEU A 71 26.99 12.99 -10.36
N ARG A 72 27.83 13.34 -11.37
CA ARG A 72 27.42 13.43 -12.77
C ARG A 72 26.96 12.09 -13.32
N ALA A 73 27.76 11.03 -13.16
CA ALA A 73 27.41 9.69 -13.59
C ALA A 73 26.07 9.22 -12.98
N ARG A 74 25.83 9.57 -11.71
CA ARG A 74 24.57 9.26 -11.04
C ARG A 74 23.39 10.09 -11.53
N MET A 75 23.60 11.35 -11.86
CA MET A 75 22.56 12.19 -12.48
C MET A 75 22.22 11.69 -13.90
N GLU A 76 23.23 11.25 -14.66
CA GLU A 76 23.05 10.63 -15.97
C GLU A 76 22.34 9.28 -15.88
N GLN A 77 22.71 8.42 -14.92
CA GLN A 77 21.96 7.18 -14.63
C GLN A 77 20.52 7.46 -14.23
N ARG A 78 20.25 8.53 -13.49
CA ARG A 78 18.88 8.94 -13.17
C ARG A 78 18.15 9.51 -14.39
N ARG A 79 18.84 10.26 -15.27
CA ARG A 79 18.28 10.77 -16.53
C ARG A 79 18.05 9.63 -17.55
N GLY A 80 19.00 8.71 -17.70
CA GLY A 80 18.83 7.51 -18.52
C GLY A 80 17.76 6.58 -17.99
N GLY A 81 17.65 6.42 -16.66
CA GLY A 81 16.56 5.70 -16.01
C GLY A 81 15.19 6.42 -16.11
N ALA A 82 15.18 7.74 -16.27
CA ALA A 82 13.94 8.48 -16.54
C ALA A 82 13.44 8.27 -17.98
N GLY A 83 14.35 8.18 -18.96
CA GLY A 83 13.98 7.86 -20.33
C GLY A 83 13.48 6.41 -20.50
N GLN A 84 14.08 5.45 -19.78
CA GLN A 84 13.57 4.07 -19.71
C GLN A 84 12.30 3.93 -18.82
N ARG A 85 12.06 4.87 -17.93
CA ARG A 85 10.80 4.95 -17.14
C ARG A 85 9.63 5.54 -17.93
N ALA A 86 9.89 6.42 -18.91
CA ALA A 86 8.84 6.96 -19.78
C ALA A 86 8.20 5.86 -20.66
N GLY A 87 8.94 4.81 -21.02
CA GLY A 87 8.40 3.63 -21.73
C GLY A 87 7.72 2.60 -20.81
N ARG A 88 7.63 2.82 -19.49
CA ARG A 88 6.99 1.95 -18.48
C ARG A 88 5.97 2.67 -17.59
N GLN A 89 5.63 3.89 -17.91
CA GLN A 89 4.50 4.56 -17.25
C GLN A 89 3.23 4.08 -17.94
N GLY A 90 2.33 3.47 -17.15
CA GLY A 90 0.96 3.19 -17.57
C GLY A 90 0.26 4.47 -18.06
N PRO A 91 -0.97 4.36 -18.54
CA PRO A 91 -1.74 5.50 -19.03
C PRO A 91 -1.76 6.63 -17.99
N ALA A 92 -1.69 7.88 -18.47
CA ALA A 92 -1.74 9.04 -17.59
C ALA A 92 -3.16 9.21 -17.02
N PRO A 93 -3.30 9.48 -15.71
CA PRO A 93 -4.62 9.72 -15.12
C PRO A 93 -5.14 11.12 -15.42
N GLN A 94 -6.45 11.27 -15.32
CA GLN A 94 -7.09 12.55 -15.09
C GLN A 94 -7.07 12.85 -13.59
N THR A 95 -6.44 13.94 -13.16
CA THR A 95 -6.46 14.37 -11.75
C THR A 95 -7.65 15.28 -11.50
N LEU A 96 -8.45 14.97 -10.48
CA LEU A 96 -9.67 15.68 -10.11
C LEU A 96 -9.60 16.07 -8.63
N ALA A 97 -10.01 17.31 -8.29
CA ALA A 97 -10.27 17.71 -6.91
C ALA A 97 -11.72 17.35 -6.56
N TYR A 98 -11.94 16.71 -5.41
CA TYR A 98 -13.27 16.38 -4.91
C TYR A 98 -13.69 17.20 -3.68
N GLY A 99 -12.79 18.05 -3.20
CA GLY A 99 -13.01 18.98 -2.09
C GLY A 99 -12.05 20.16 -2.13
N ASN A 100 -12.02 20.94 -1.06
CA ASN A 100 -11.25 22.18 -0.97
C ASN A 100 -9.84 22.01 -0.38
N ASP A 101 -9.55 20.88 0.27
CA ASP A 101 -8.21 20.58 0.78
C ASP A 101 -7.34 19.98 -0.33
N SER A 102 -6.06 20.30 -0.32
CA SER A 102 -5.10 19.76 -1.31
C SER A 102 -5.00 18.22 -1.29
N LEU A 103 -5.36 17.59 -0.17
CA LEU A 103 -5.46 16.14 -0.01
C LEU A 103 -6.86 15.60 -0.39
N GLN A 104 -7.78 16.44 -0.83
CA GLN A 104 -9.05 16.00 -1.39
C GLN A 104 -8.98 15.97 -2.92
N ALA A 105 -8.07 15.16 -3.43
CA ALA A 105 -7.82 14.95 -4.85
C ALA A 105 -7.72 13.47 -5.20
N LEU A 106 -8.06 13.12 -6.42
CA LEU A 106 -7.99 11.76 -6.94
C LEU A 106 -7.35 11.72 -8.33
N ASP A 107 -6.76 10.59 -8.68
CA ASP A 107 -6.35 10.26 -10.04
C ASP A 107 -7.30 9.19 -10.59
N LEU A 108 -7.84 9.44 -11.76
CA LEU A 108 -8.82 8.60 -12.44
C LEU A 108 -8.27 8.12 -13.79
N TRP A 109 -8.33 6.83 -14.02
CA TRP A 109 -8.06 6.16 -15.29
C TRP A 109 -9.35 5.53 -15.79
N VAL A 110 -9.70 5.81 -17.04
CA VAL A 110 -10.87 5.25 -17.70
C VAL A 110 -10.43 4.57 -18.99
N PRO A 111 -10.94 3.35 -19.32
CA PRO A 111 -10.63 2.71 -20.60
C PRO A 111 -11.00 3.61 -21.77
N GLU A 112 -10.15 3.63 -22.80
CA GLU A 112 -10.40 4.45 -23.99
C GLU A 112 -11.74 4.07 -24.65
N GLY A 113 -12.56 5.06 -24.92
CA GLY A 113 -13.87 4.87 -25.53
C GLY A 113 -14.94 4.21 -24.64
N ALA A 114 -14.66 4.02 -23.34
CA ALA A 114 -15.64 3.47 -22.42
C ALA A 114 -16.90 4.34 -22.32
N LYS A 115 -18.06 3.66 -22.26
CA LYS A 115 -19.36 4.32 -22.05
C LYS A 115 -20.00 3.90 -20.72
N ASN A 116 -19.66 2.73 -20.19
CA ASN A 116 -20.22 2.14 -18.97
C ASN A 116 -19.18 1.24 -18.29
N ALA A 117 -17.97 1.77 -18.01
CA ALA A 117 -16.95 1.00 -17.30
C ALA A 117 -17.29 0.88 -15.81
N PRO A 118 -17.27 -0.33 -15.21
CA PRO A 118 -17.36 -0.46 -13.76
C PRO A 118 -16.22 0.28 -13.08
N LEU A 119 -16.44 0.79 -11.88
CA LEU A 119 -15.47 1.58 -11.12
C LEU A 119 -14.83 0.77 -10.00
N VAL A 120 -13.51 0.76 -9.94
CA VAL A 120 -12.73 0.30 -8.77
C VAL A 120 -12.03 1.50 -8.15
N LEU A 121 -12.41 1.89 -6.93
CA LEU A 121 -11.83 3.02 -6.20
C LEU A 121 -10.87 2.52 -5.13
N PHE A 122 -9.62 2.95 -5.22
CA PHE A 122 -8.53 2.57 -4.31
C PHE A 122 -8.21 3.66 -3.30
N VAL A 123 -8.08 3.24 -2.02
CA VAL A 123 -7.72 4.06 -0.87
C VAL A 123 -6.36 3.62 -0.33
N HIS A 124 -5.40 4.53 -0.30
CA HIS A 124 -4.03 4.21 0.08
C HIS A 124 -3.85 3.91 1.57
N GLY A 125 -2.80 3.15 1.91
CA GLY A 125 -2.32 2.94 3.26
C GLY A 125 -1.40 4.05 3.76
N GLY A 126 -0.87 3.87 4.96
CA GLY A 126 0.10 4.78 5.56
C GLY A 126 -0.18 5.13 7.01
N GLY A 127 -0.92 4.27 7.73
CA GLY A 127 -1.23 4.44 9.15
C GLY A 127 -2.03 5.71 9.42
N TRP A 128 -2.98 6.05 8.54
CA TRP A 128 -3.86 7.23 8.59
C TRP A 128 -3.14 8.58 8.59
N LYS A 129 -1.80 8.62 8.66
CA LYS A 129 -0.98 9.84 8.84
C LYS A 129 -0.02 10.15 7.69
N ARG A 130 0.05 9.30 6.68
CA ARG A 130 0.94 9.45 5.50
C ARG A 130 0.44 8.63 4.32
N GLY A 131 1.08 8.79 3.17
CA GLY A 131 0.72 8.10 1.93
C GLY A 131 0.17 9.08 0.91
N SER A 132 -0.04 8.60 -0.29
CA SER A 132 -0.74 9.35 -1.34
C SER A 132 -1.24 8.43 -2.44
N LYS A 133 -2.19 8.92 -3.22
CA LYS A 133 -2.73 8.28 -4.42
C LYS A 133 -1.67 7.84 -5.44
N ASN A 134 -0.48 8.48 -5.41
CA ASN A 134 0.58 8.28 -6.41
C ASN A 134 1.59 7.18 -6.04
N ASN A 135 1.78 6.86 -4.77
CA ASN A 135 2.92 6.07 -4.33
C ASN A 135 2.58 4.89 -3.44
N ALA A 136 1.34 4.77 -3.03
CA ALA A 136 0.91 3.77 -2.05
C ALA A 136 0.06 2.64 -2.66
N MET A 137 0.03 2.50 -3.98
CA MET A 137 -0.61 1.38 -4.68
C MET A 137 0.41 0.58 -5.50
N GLY A 138 0.03 -0.61 -5.95
CA GLY A 138 0.81 -1.38 -6.91
C GLY A 138 0.91 -0.66 -8.27
N ARG A 139 2.10 -0.55 -8.83
CA ARG A 139 2.30 0.16 -10.10
C ARG A 139 1.57 -0.47 -11.29
N ALA A 140 1.25 -1.75 -11.19
CA ALA A 140 0.53 -2.47 -12.24
C ALA A 140 -0.98 -2.22 -12.20
N MET A 141 -1.52 -1.77 -11.06
CA MET A 141 -2.97 -1.67 -10.86
C MET A 141 -3.70 -0.83 -11.92
N PRO A 142 -3.29 0.40 -12.26
CA PRO A 142 -4.05 1.17 -13.25
C PRO A 142 -4.10 0.47 -14.62
N ALA A 143 -2.97 0.01 -15.13
CA ALA A 143 -2.92 -0.67 -16.43
C ALA A 143 -3.71 -1.99 -16.40
N HIS A 144 -3.59 -2.76 -15.31
CA HIS A 144 -4.31 -4.01 -15.15
C HIS A 144 -5.83 -3.79 -15.13
N MET A 145 -6.32 -2.80 -14.38
CA MET A 145 -7.75 -2.49 -14.31
C MET A 145 -8.30 -2.05 -15.67
N LEU A 146 -7.57 -1.20 -16.40
CA LEU A 146 -7.95 -0.78 -17.75
C LEU A 146 -8.00 -1.95 -18.74
N GLU A 147 -7.04 -2.89 -18.67
CA GLU A 147 -7.02 -4.10 -19.49
C GLU A 147 -8.23 -5.01 -19.21
N GLN A 148 -8.74 -5.02 -17.97
CA GLN A 148 -9.95 -5.75 -17.60
C GLN A 148 -11.24 -4.98 -17.93
N GLY A 149 -11.14 -3.75 -18.46
CA GLY A 149 -12.30 -2.91 -18.83
C GLY A 149 -12.86 -2.08 -17.67
N TYR A 150 -12.18 -2.02 -16.53
CA TYR A 150 -12.60 -1.25 -15.37
C TYR A 150 -12.02 0.16 -15.39
N ALA A 151 -12.80 1.17 -15.02
CA ALA A 151 -12.28 2.45 -14.57
C ALA A 151 -11.62 2.28 -13.19
N PHE A 152 -10.49 2.93 -12.99
CA PHE A 152 -9.74 2.86 -11.75
C PHE A 152 -9.49 4.24 -11.18
N ALA A 153 -9.85 4.46 -9.93
CA ALA A 153 -9.56 5.70 -9.21
C ALA A 153 -8.64 5.44 -8.02
N SER A 154 -7.66 6.30 -7.80
CA SER A 154 -6.83 6.30 -6.58
C SER A 154 -6.97 7.65 -5.91
N ILE A 155 -7.34 7.67 -4.63
CA ILE A 155 -7.64 8.91 -3.91
C ILE A 155 -6.57 9.26 -2.89
N ASP A 156 -6.30 10.56 -2.70
CA ASP A 156 -5.78 11.10 -1.46
C ASP A 156 -6.93 11.32 -0.48
N TYR A 157 -6.64 11.42 0.79
CA TYR A 157 -7.57 11.81 1.85
C TYR A 157 -6.82 12.58 2.94
N ARG A 158 -7.50 13.42 3.69
CA ARG A 158 -6.92 14.24 4.76
C ARG A 158 -6.35 13.35 5.86
N LEU A 159 -5.26 13.76 6.52
CA LEU A 159 -4.44 12.89 7.35
C LEU A 159 -4.47 13.34 8.83
N VAL A 160 -4.37 12.36 9.76
CA VAL A 160 -4.11 12.69 11.18
C VAL A 160 -2.70 13.31 11.31
N PRO A 161 -2.44 14.19 12.29
CA PRO A 161 -3.34 14.62 13.36
C PRO A 161 -4.25 15.80 13.01
N ARG A 162 -4.08 16.42 11.81
CA ARG A 162 -4.89 17.60 11.42
C ARG A 162 -6.37 17.26 11.24
N ASN A 163 -6.62 16.04 10.79
CA ASN A 163 -7.96 15.54 10.52
C ASN A 163 -8.16 14.19 11.21
N THR A 164 -9.39 13.82 11.48
CA THR A 164 -9.75 12.59 12.17
C THR A 164 -9.96 11.43 11.21
N VAL A 165 -10.00 10.19 11.70
CA VAL A 165 -10.32 9.00 10.91
C VAL A 165 -11.75 9.05 10.36
N GLU A 166 -12.66 9.66 11.11
CA GLU A 166 -14.05 9.92 10.68
C GLU A 166 -14.09 10.85 9.46
N GLU A 167 -13.26 11.89 9.44
CA GLU A 167 -13.13 12.78 8.28
C GLU A 167 -12.48 12.06 7.09
N GLN A 168 -11.54 11.14 7.34
CA GLN A 168 -10.94 10.32 6.29
C GLN A 168 -11.97 9.37 5.65
N ALA A 169 -12.82 8.72 6.43
CA ALA A 169 -13.92 7.91 5.93
C ALA A 169 -14.92 8.75 5.13
N SER A 170 -15.21 9.98 5.62
CA SER A 170 -16.03 10.94 4.88
C SER A 170 -15.39 11.38 3.56
N ASP A 171 -14.05 11.52 3.52
CA ASP A 171 -13.32 11.83 2.28
C ASP A 171 -13.43 10.69 1.26
N VAL A 172 -13.41 9.41 1.69
CA VAL A 172 -13.64 8.26 0.80
C VAL A 172 -15.03 8.33 0.17
N ALA A 173 -16.07 8.58 0.96
CA ALA A 173 -17.44 8.71 0.47
C ALA A 173 -17.61 9.94 -0.45
N ALA A 174 -16.99 11.08 -0.12
CA ALA A 174 -17.03 12.29 -0.93
C ALA A 174 -16.32 12.10 -2.28
N ALA A 175 -15.18 11.42 -2.32
CA ALA A 175 -14.48 11.10 -3.56
C ALA A 175 -15.32 10.18 -4.46
N LEU A 176 -15.97 9.16 -3.89
CA LEU A 176 -16.90 8.31 -4.62
C LEU A 176 -18.07 9.13 -5.18
N ALA A 177 -18.74 9.93 -4.36
CA ALA A 177 -19.87 10.78 -4.77
C ALA A 177 -19.47 11.75 -5.90
N HIS A 178 -18.26 12.33 -5.83
CA HIS A 178 -17.74 13.20 -6.86
C HIS A 178 -17.62 12.51 -8.22
N ILE A 179 -17.15 11.25 -8.24
CA ILE A 179 -17.05 10.45 -9.49
C ILE A 179 -18.46 10.11 -9.98
N LEU A 180 -19.32 9.55 -9.12
CA LEU A 180 -20.64 9.06 -9.49
C LEU A 180 -21.58 10.17 -9.98
N LYS A 181 -21.45 11.39 -9.44
CA LYS A 181 -22.18 12.57 -9.96
C LYS A 181 -21.83 12.90 -11.42
N ARG A 182 -20.68 12.46 -11.91
CA ARG A 182 -20.15 12.73 -13.25
C ARG A 182 -20.01 11.46 -14.08
N ALA A 183 -20.56 10.33 -13.63
CA ALA A 183 -20.32 9.00 -14.19
C ALA A 183 -20.56 8.94 -15.70
N ASP A 184 -21.69 9.47 -16.18
CA ASP A 184 -22.03 9.49 -17.61
C ASP A 184 -20.98 10.25 -18.44
N ALA A 185 -20.57 11.44 -17.97
CA ALA A 185 -19.56 12.26 -18.66
C ALA A 185 -18.15 11.61 -18.60
N LEU A 186 -17.90 10.76 -17.64
CA LEU A 186 -16.65 10.04 -17.46
C LEU A 186 -16.67 8.65 -18.12
N GLY A 187 -17.78 8.19 -18.69
CA GLY A 187 -17.93 6.87 -19.27
C GLY A 187 -17.96 5.74 -18.25
N ILE A 188 -18.39 6.04 -17.02
CA ILE A 188 -18.40 5.11 -15.88
C ILE A 188 -19.84 4.63 -15.62
N ASP A 189 -20.00 3.37 -15.26
CA ASP A 189 -21.24 2.81 -14.79
C ASP A 189 -21.39 3.06 -13.28
N ARG A 190 -22.30 3.97 -12.92
CA ARG A 190 -22.55 4.32 -11.53
C ARG A 190 -23.18 3.18 -10.69
N SER A 191 -23.71 2.14 -11.32
CA SER A 191 -24.35 1.00 -10.67
C SER A 191 -23.39 -0.18 -10.46
N ARG A 192 -22.12 -0.05 -10.88
CA ARG A 192 -21.09 -1.11 -10.74
C ARG A 192 -19.82 -0.54 -10.10
N VAL A 193 -19.76 -0.61 -8.77
CA VAL A 193 -18.74 0.04 -7.95
C VAL A 193 -18.14 -0.89 -6.91
N VAL A 194 -16.81 -0.96 -6.88
CA VAL A 194 -16.05 -1.64 -5.81
C VAL A 194 -15.11 -0.65 -5.14
N LEU A 195 -15.12 -0.64 -3.80
CA LEU A 195 -14.13 0.04 -2.99
C LEU A 195 -13.00 -0.92 -2.62
N THR A 196 -11.76 -0.50 -2.77
CA THR A 196 -10.60 -1.26 -2.32
C THR A 196 -9.60 -0.36 -1.61
N GLY A 197 -8.77 -0.92 -0.75
CA GLY A 197 -7.75 -0.15 -0.05
C GLY A 197 -6.73 -1.05 0.60
N HIS A 198 -5.56 -0.50 0.92
CA HIS A 198 -4.48 -1.24 1.56
C HIS A 198 -4.20 -0.71 2.96
N SER A 199 -3.96 -1.59 3.95
CA SER A 199 -3.54 -1.20 5.30
C SER A 199 -4.55 -0.25 5.97
N ALA A 200 -4.18 0.98 6.31
CA ALA A 200 -5.11 2.01 6.80
C ALA A 200 -6.26 2.29 5.81
N GLY A 201 -5.99 2.26 4.50
CA GLY A 201 -7.02 2.39 3.47
C GLY A 201 -7.98 1.21 3.44
N ALA A 202 -7.50 -0.01 3.74
CA ALA A 202 -8.36 -1.19 3.89
C ALA A 202 -9.32 -1.04 5.07
N HIS A 203 -8.85 -0.46 6.19
CA HIS A 203 -9.74 -0.09 7.29
C HIS A 203 -10.79 0.92 6.86
N LEU A 204 -10.39 2.01 6.16
CA LEU A 204 -11.32 3.06 5.74
C LEU A 204 -12.42 2.52 4.80
N VAL A 205 -12.07 1.69 3.81
CA VAL A 205 -13.09 1.11 2.92
C VAL A 205 -13.98 0.11 3.64
N ALA A 206 -13.43 -0.67 4.60
CA ALA A 206 -14.24 -1.56 5.43
C ALA A 206 -15.19 -0.77 6.32
N LEU A 207 -14.75 0.34 6.91
CA LEU A 207 -15.60 1.21 7.73
C LEU A 207 -16.73 1.85 6.90
N VAL A 208 -16.43 2.37 5.70
CA VAL A 208 -17.45 2.94 4.79
C VAL A 208 -18.43 1.85 4.33
N GLY A 209 -17.95 0.61 4.12
CA GLY A 209 -18.81 -0.52 3.72
C GLY A 209 -19.66 -1.11 4.85
N THR A 210 -19.42 -0.74 6.12
CA THR A 210 -20.18 -1.24 7.30
C THR A 210 -20.91 -0.15 8.08
N ASP A 211 -20.60 1.12 7.82
CA ASP A 211 -21.25 2.28 8.45
C ASP A 211 -21.76 3.25 7.39
N GLU A 212 -23.04 3.13 7.06
CA GLU A 212 -23.69 3.90 6.00
C GLU A 212 -23.72 5.42 6.27
N ARG A 213 -23.46 5.88 7.50
CA ARG A 213 -23.47 7.30 7.84
C ARG A 213 -22.51 8.11 6.95
N TYR A 214 -21.35 7.54 6.61
CA TYR A 214 -20.38 8.18 5.73
C TYR A 214 -20.91 8.34 4.30
N LEU A 215 -21.53 7.31 3.75
CA LEU A 215 -22.15 7.35 2.43
C LEU A 215 -23.33 8.32 2.40
N ARG A 216 -24.22 8.26 3.39
CA ARG A 216 -25.37 9.16 3.48
C ARG A 216 -24.97 10.62 3.57
N SER A 217 -23.90 10.95 4.28
CA SER A 217 -23.40 12.33 4.34
C SER A 217 -22.91 12.87 3.00
N ALA A 218 -22.55 11.97 2.06
CA ALA A 218 -22.17 12.28 0.70
C ALA A 218 -23.31 12.12 -0.34
N GLY A 219 -24.54 11.81 0.14
CA GLY A 219 -25.72 11.60 -0.71
C GLY A 219 -25.75 10.22 -1.39
N LEU A 220 -25.04 9.24 -0.83
CA LEU A 220 -24.95 7.86 -1.28
C LEU A 220 -25.55 6.90 -0.24
N SER A 221 -25.64 5.62 -0.63
CA SER A 221 -26.08 4.52 0.23
C SER A 221 -25.27 3.25 -0.09
N PHE A 222 -25.52 2.15 0.63
CA PHE A 222 -24.95 0.85 0.27
C PHE A 222 -25.41 0.34 -1.09
N ALA A 223 -26.54 0.83 -1.63
CA ALA A 223 -26.99 0.47 -2.98
C ALA A 223 -26.10 1.05 -4.10
N ASP A 224 -25.22 2.01 -3.78
CA ASP A 224 -24.26 2.58 -4.72
C ASP A 224 -22.90 1.82 -4.70
N ILE A 225 -22.79 0.71 -3.96
CA ILE A 225 -21.57 -0.10 -3.82
C ILE A 225 -21.92 -1.58 -3.97
N ASP A 226 -21.30 -2.27 -4.94
CA ASP A 226 -21.46 -3.73 -5.14
C ASP A 226 -20.54 -4.56 -4.27
N GLY A 227 -19.39 -4.00 -3.91
CA GLY A 227 -18.44 -4.70 -3.07
C GLY A 227 -17.33 -3.87 -2.47
N VAL A 228 -16.69 -4.46 -1.46
CA VAL A 228 -15.55 -3.88 -0.74
C VAL A 228 -14.44 -4.91 -0.65
N MET A 229 -13.23 -4.54 -1.06
CA MET A 229 -12.05 -5.41 -1.05
C MET A 229 -10.93 -4.83 -0.19
N PRO A 230 -10.95 -5.05 1.13
CA PRO A 230 -9.86 -4.67 2.02
C PRO A 230 -8.62 -5.54 1.78
N ASN A 231 -7.47 -4.92 1.49
CA ASN A 231 -6.20 -5.60 1.21
C ASN A 231 -5.24 -5.43 2.40
N ASP A 232 -4.99 -6.51 3.11
CA ASP A 232 -4.07 -6.64 4.25
C ASP A 232 -4.21 -5.51 5.27
N GLY A 233 -5.45 -5.28 5.70
CA GLY A 233 -5.81 -4.21 6.61
C GLY A 233 -5.38 -4.46 8.05
N ALA A 234 -5.74 -3.49 8.90
CA ALA A 234 -5.57 -3.51 10.33
C ALA A 234 -6.74 -2.78 10.98
N ALA A 235 -6.92 -2.96 12.28
CA ALA A 235 -7.92 -2.23 13.08
C ALA A 235 -9.38 -2.40 12.60
N TYR A 236 -9.74 -3.55 12.06
CA TYR A 236 -11.15 -3.88 11.83
C TYR A 236 -11.90 -4.04 13.16
N ASP A 237 -11.21 -4.52 14.20
CA ASP A 237 -11.53 -4.30 15.61
C ASP A 237 -10.42 -3.43 16.20
N VAL A 238 -10.70 -2.16 16.42
CA VAL A 238 -9.72 -1.16 16.86
C VAL A 238 -9.18 -1.49 18.25
N ALA A 239 -10.05 -1.87 19.19
CA ALA A 239 -9.64 -2.17 20.57
C ALA A 239 -8.73 -3.41 20.63
N ALA A 240 -9.07 -4.47 19.90
CA ALA A 240 -8.24 -5.66 19.79
C ALA A 240 -6.89 -5.34 19.14
N GLN A 241 -6.88 -4.56 18.07
CA GLN A 241 -5.65 -4.15 17.38
C GLN A 241 -4.72 -3.33 18.29
N ILE A 242 -5.27 -2.40 19.08
CA ILE A 242 -4.49 -1.59 20.04
C ILE A 242 -3.90 -2.47 21.13
N LYS A 243 -4.70 -3.40 21.68
CA LYS A 243 -4.27 -4.32 22.74
C LYS A 243 -3.06 -5.16 22.31
N ASP A 244 -3.05 -5.63 21.06
CA ASP A 244 -2.01 -6.52 20.52
C ASP A 244 -0.85 -5.76 19.85
N ALA A 245 -0.89 -4.43 19.85
CA ALA A 245 0.10 -3.60 19.17
C ALA A 245 1.44 -3.54 19.92
N GLY A 246 2.53 -3.73 19.20
CA GLY A 246 3.86 -3.38 19.71
C GLY A 246 4.05 -1.85 19.82
N PRO A 247 5.07 -1.37 20.57
CA PRO A 247 5.23 0.04 20.94
C PRO A 247 5.12 1.02 19.77
N MET A 248 5.78 0.74 18.65
CA MET A 248 5.80 1.61 17.46
C MET A 248 4.39 1.74 16.81
N MET A 249 3.64 0.65 16.75
CA MET A 249 2.31 0.65 16.16
C MET A 249 1.26 1.17 17.13
N LEU A 250 1.45 0.99 18.44
CA LEU A 250 0.59 1.54 19.48
C LEU A 250 0.47 3.06 19.36
N GLU A 251 1.59 3.78 19.19
CA GLU A 251 1.58 5.22 18.96
C GLU A 251 0.75 5.59 17.71
N THR A 252 0.92 4.83 16.62
CA THR A 252 0.17 5.07 15.38
C THR A 252 -1.33 4.87 15.57
N TYR A 253 -1.74 3.80 16.23
CA TYR A 253 -3.16 3.52 16.51
C TYR A 253 -3.76 4.51 17.51
N THR A 254 -3.03 4.87 18.57
CA THR A 254 -3.49 5.87 19.53
C THR A 254 -3.67 7.24 18.88
N GLN A 255 -2.76 7.63 17.97
CA GLN A 255 -2.91 8.87 17.22
C GLN A 255 -4.15 8.87 16.31
N ALA A 256 -4.46 7.73 15.68
CA ALA A 256 -5.59 7.60 14.77
C ALA A 256 -6.94 7.50 15.53
N PHE A 257 -6.99 6.62 16.54
CA PHE A 257 -8.25 6.20 17.18
C PHE A 257 -8.48 6.77 18.58
N GLY A 258 -7.46 7.39 19.16
CA GLY A 258 -7.53 7.88 20.56
C GLY A 258 -7.57 6.75 21.58
N THR A 259 -7.99 7.11 22.81
CA THR A 259 -8.10 6.19 23.96
C THR A 259 -9.53 6.00 24.44
N ASP A 260 -10.49 6.70 23.87
CA ASP A 260 -11.92 6.55 24.21
C ASP A 260 -12.49 5.24 23.62
N PRO A 261 -12.95 4.29 24.46
CA PRO A 261 -13.50 3.02 23.99
C PRO A 261 -14.74 3.18 23.12
N ALA A 262 -15.58 4.19 23.38
CA ALA A 262 -16.77 4.42 22.57
C ALA A 262 -16.41 4.85 21.15
N ARG A 263 -15.43 5.74 21.00
CA ARG A 263 -14.90 6.15 19.70
C ARG A 263 -14.20 4.98 18.99
N GLN A 264 -13.40 4.19 19.70
CA GLN A 264 -12.74 3.01 19.13
C GLN A 264 -13.77 2.01 18.60
N LYS A 265 -14.86 1.76 19.34
CA LYS A 265 -15.97 0.92 18.90
C LYS A 265 -16.67 1.52 17.67
N ALA A 266 -16.92 2.82 17.65
CA ALA A 266 -17.55 3.50 16.52
C ALA A 266 -16.70 3.44 15.24
N LEU A 267 -15.37 3.36 15.36
CA LEU A 267 -14.43 3.25 14.26
C LEU A 267 -14.02 1.79 13.95
N SER A 268 -14.64 0.80 14.57
CA SER A 268 -14.37 -0.62 14.33
C SER A 268 -15.35 -1.19 13.31
N PRO A 269 -14.95 -1.51 12.06
CA PRO A 269 -15.81 -2.18 11.09
C PRO A 269 -16.52 -3.42 11.64
N VAL A 270 -15.85 -4.24 12.45
CA VAL A 270 -16.45 -5.42 13.12
C VAL A 270 -17.65 -5.02 13.98
N ALA A 271 -17.57 -3.90 14.70
CA ALA A 271 -18.65 -3.43 15.57
C ALA A 271 -19.79 -2.76 14.79
N GLN A 272 -19.52 -2.30 13.56
CA GLN A 272 -20.52 -1.69 12.67
C GLN A 272 -21.18 -2.70 11.72
N ALA A 273 -20.65 -3.91 11.58
CA ALA A 273 -21.09 -4.92 10.61
C ALA A 273 -22.48 -5.56 10.92
N ALA A 274 -23.25 -4.99 11.84
CA ALA A 274 -24.67 -5.32 11.98
C ALA A 274 -25.46 -4.72 10.79
N ALA A 275 -26.25 -5.53 10.09
CA ALA A 275 -26.99 -5.11 8.89
C ALA A 275 -27.72 -3.75 9.04
N PRO A 276 -27.79 -2.93 7.95
CA PRO A 276 -27.28 -3.23 6.59
C PRO A 276 -25.80 -2.93 6.42
N ASN A 277 -25.17 -3.63 5.46
CA ASN A 277 -23.78 -3.38 5.03
C ASN A 277 -23.72 -3.39 3.49
N ALA A 278 -22.58 -3.05 2.91
CA ALA A 278 -22.31 -3.34 1.50
C ALA A 278 -22.50 -4.85 1.21
N PRO A 279 -22.98 -5.23 0.01
CA PRO A 279 -23.46 -6.61 -0.22
C PRO A 279 -22.38 -7.68 -0.25
N ALA A 280 -21.16 -7.36 -0.71
CA ALA A 280 -20.09 -8.35 -0.86
C ALA A 280 -18.73 -7.82 -0.38
N PHE A 281 -17.95 -8.70 0.27
CA PHE A 281 -16.60 -8.39 0.74
C PHE A 281 -15.61 -9.48 0.30
N LEU A 282 -14.40 -9.05 -0.10
CA LEU A 282 -13.24 -9.92 -0.29
C LEU A 282 -12.07 -9.40 0.57
N LEU A 283 -11.76 -10.10 1.66
CA LEU A 283 -10.68 -9.72 2.55
C LEU A 283 -9.40 -10.46 2.15
N LEU A 284 -8.43 -9.71 1.61
CA LEU A 284 -7.11 -10.25 1.29
C LEU A 284 -6.17 -10.02 2.47
N HIS A 285 -5.33 -11.00 2.81
CA HIS A 285 -4.29 -10.84 3.83
C HIS A 285 -3.05 -11.68 3.54
N VAL A 286 -1.91 -11.29 4.11
CA VAL A 286 -0.73 -12.15 4.22
C VAL A 286 -0.69 -12.85 5.59
N GLN A 287 0.29 -13.75 5.80
CA GLN A 287 0.43 -14.55 7.02
C GLN A 287 1.00 -13.70 8.18
N ARG A 288 0.30 -12.61 8.52
CA ARG A 288 0.53 -11.82 9.74
C ARG A 288 -0.54 -12.20 10.76
N PRO A 289 -0.19 -12.56 12.01
CA PRO A 289 -1.17 -13.01 13.00
C PRO A 289 -2.34 -12.03 13.20
N ASP A 290 -2.04 -10.72 13.28
CA ASP A 290 -3.05 -9.67 13.40
C ASP A 290 -3.95 -9.58 12.16
N ALA A 291 -3.39 -9.60 10.95
CA ALA A 291 -4.17 -9.52 9.73
C ALA A 291 -5.09 -10.74 9.55
N VAL A 292 -4.62 -11.95 9.88
CA VAL A 292 -5.43 -13.18 9.86
C VAL A 292 -6.59 -13.06 10.85
N ALA A 293 -6.32 -12.69 12.10
CA ALA A 293 -7.34 -12.59 13.15
C ALA A 293 -8.37 -11.50 12.82
N GLN A 294 -7.93 -10.32 12.41
CA GLN A 294 -8.78 -9.18 12.06
C GLN A 294 -9.66 -9.49 10.84
N SER A 295 -9.10 -10.09 9.78
CA SER A 295 -9.88 -10.47 8.59
C SER A 295 -10.93 -11.52 8.90
N LYS A 296 -10.59 -12.53 9.72
CA LYS A 296 -11.55 -13.54 10.16
C LYS A 296 -12.70 -12.93 10.97
N ALA A 297 -12.38 -12.10 11.95
CA ALA A 297 -13.38 -11.44 12.81
C ALA A 297 -14.33 -10.57 11.98
N LEU A 298 -13.80 -9.80 11.01
CA LEU A 298 -14.65 -8.98 10.15
C LEU A 298 -15.53 -9.84 9.23
N ALA A 299 -14.99 -10.90 8.62
CA ALA A 299 -15.78 -11.79 7.76
C ALA A 299 -16.94 -12.47 8.54
N GLU A 300 -16.67 -12.96 9.75
CA GLU A 300 -17.70 -13.55 10.62
C GLU A 300 -18.81 -12.53 10.96
N ALA A 301 -18.44 -11.29 11.29
CA ALA A 301 -19.39 -10.23 11.59
C ALA A 301 -20.25 -9.86 10.37
N LEU A 302 -19.63 -9.74 9.18
CA LEU A 302 -20.29 -9.44 7.91
C LEU A 302 -21.29 -10.55 7.50
N ILE A 303 -20.87 -11.83 7.59
CA ILE A 303 -21.74 -12.96 7.29
C ILE A 303 -22.96 -12.97 8.24
N LYS A 304 -22.72 -12.74 9.54
CA LYS A 304 -23.80 -12.61 10.53
C LYS A 304 -24.73 -11.44 10.21
N GLY A 305 -24.19 -10.34 9.67
CA GLY A 305 -24.93 -9.17 9.19
C GLY A 305 -25.60 -9.34 7.81
N GLY A 306 -25.53 -10.52 7.20
CA GLY A 306 -26.21 -10.83 5.93
C GLY A 306 -25.42 -10.49 4.66
N SER A 307 -24.18 -10.02 4.76
CA SER A 307 -23.31 -9.77 3.60
C SER A 307 -22.60 -11.06 3.16
N GLN A 308 -22.24 -11.14 1.88
CA GLN A 308 -21.28 -12.14 1.41
C GLN A 308 -19.87 -11.71 1.82
N ALA A 309 -19.10 -12.61 2.44
CA ALA A 309 -17.72 -12.32 2.79
C ALA A 309 -16.81 -13.52 2.49
N GLU A 310 -15.76 -13.26 1.72
CA GLU A 310 -14.72 -14.21 1.36
C GLU A 310 -13.39 -13.75 1.97
N VAL A 311 -12.58 -14.69 2.47
CA VAL A 311 -11.24 -14.40 3.02
C VAL A 311 -10.22 -15.18 2.21
N ALA A 312 -9.18 -14.50 1.73
CA ALA A 312 -8.10 -15.12 0.99
C ALA A 312 -6.73 -14.74 1.57
N GLY A 313 -6.00 -15.76 2.05
CA GLY A 313 -4.66 -15.61 2.63
C GLY A 313 -3.56 -15.95 1.63
N PHE A 314 -2.51 -15.13 1.60
CA PHE A 314 -1.37 -15.28 0.69
C PHE A 314 -0.05 -15.42 1.44
N PRO A 315 0.98 -16.04 0.83
CA PRO A 315 2.32 -16.08 1.41
C PRO A 315 2.88 -14.67 1.64
N GLY A 316 3.57 -14.49 2.76
CA GLY A 316 4.20 -13.24 3.17
C GLY A 316 4.07 -13.04 4.67
N GLN A 317 5.09 -12.44 5.30
CA GLN A 317 5.13 -12.23 6.75
C GLN A 317 5.58 -10.82 7.09
N GLY A 318 5.14 -10.31 8.24
CA GLY A 318 5.53 -9.03 8.80
C GLY A 318 5.35 -7.87 7.81
N LEU A 319 6.10 -6.80 8.00
CA LEU A 319 6.02 -5.60 7.16
C LEU A 319 6.39 -5.88 5.69
N LYS A 320 7.31 -6.82 5.43
CA LYS A 320 7.71 -7.17 4.06
C LYS A 320 6.55 -7.76 3.28
N GLY A 321 5.85 -8.75 3.84
CA GLY A 321 4.66 -9.35 3.22
C GLY A 321 3.54 -8.33 3.05
N HIS A 322 3.30 -7.51 4.09
CA HIS A 322 2.34 -6.41 4.09
C HIS A 322 2.54 -5.43 2.91
N MET A 323 3.77 -5.03 2.67
CA MET A 323 4.07 -4.13 1.55
C MET A 323 4.08 -4.85 0.19
N GLU A 324 4.43 -6.15 0.17
CA GLU A 324 4.54 -6.92 -1.06
C GLU A 324 3.17 -7.21 -1.67
N ILE A 325 2.18 -7.60 -0.89
CA ILE A 325 0.82 -7.88 -1.41
C ILE A 325 0.25 -6.66 -2.13
N ASN A 326 0.40 -5.47 -1.55
CA ASN A 326 -0.04 -4.22 -2.19
C ASN A 326 0.75 -3.88 -3.45
N ARG A 327 2.09 -4.02 -3.38
CA ARG A 327 2.98 -3.66 -4.48
C ARG A 327 2.81 -4.56 -5.70
N ARG A 328 2.47 -5.84 -5.48
CA ARG A 328 2.32 -6.84 -6.54
C ARG A 328 0.89 -6.98 -7.06
N LEU A 329 -0.10 -6.48 -6.34
CA LEU A 329 -1.49 -6.51 -6.80
C LEU A 329 -1.60 -5.81 -8.17
N GLY A 330 -2.29 -6.43 -9.12
CA GLY A 330 -2.35 -6.06 -10.52
C GLY A 330 -1.27 -6.71 -11.41
N GLN A 331 -0.27 -7.43 -10.86
CA GLN A 331 0.62 -8.27 -11.65
C GLN A 331 -0.08 -9.59 -11.99
N LYS A 332 -0.14 -9.93 -13.28
CA LYS A 332 -0.91 -11.10 -13.78
C LYS A 332 -0.47 -12.45 -13.21
N ASP A 333 0.81 -12.57 -12.84
CA ASP A 333 1.42 -13.77 -12.25
C ASP A 333 1.26 -13.85 -10.73
N TYR A 334 0.64 -12.86 -10.10
CA TYR A 334 0.49 -12.82 -8.66
C TYR A 334 -0.85 -13.42 -8.22
N ALA A 335 -0.81 -14.43 -7.35
CA ALA A 335 -1.99 -15.18 -6.94
C ALA A 335 -3.12 -14.29 -6.40
N ALA A 336 -2.79 -13.23 -5.64
CA ALA A 336 -3.81 -12.31 -5.14
C ALA A 336 -4.50 -11.52 -6.25
N THR A 337 -3.81 -11.24 -7.37
CA THR A 337 -4.43 -10.63 -8.55
C THR A 337 -5.46 -11.55 -9.18
N VAL A 338 -5.14 -12.83 -9.32
CA VAL A 338 -6.09 -13.82 -9.89
C VAL A 338 -7.36 -13.94 -9.03
N VAL A 339 -7.20 -13.96 -7.71
CA VAL A 339 -8.35 -14.00 -6.77
C VAL A 339 -9.18 -12.72 -6.88
N MET A 340 -8.54 -11.57 -6.91
CA MET A 340 -9.18 -10.27 -7.12
C MET A 340 -9.97 -10.23 -8.42
N ASP A 341 -9.36 -10.63 -9.54
CA ASP A 341 -9.99 -10.60 -10.87
C ASP A 341 -11.25 -11.48 -10.93
N ASN A 342 -11.18 -12.70 -10.38
CA ASN A 342 -12.30 -13.60 -10.34
C ASN A 342 -13.45 -13.04 -9.48
N TRP A 343 -13.11 -12.42 -8.35
CA TRP A 343 -14.10 -11.82 -7.48
C TRP A 343 -14.72 -10.55 -8.10
N LEU A 344 -13.91 -9.67 -8.71
CA LEU A 344 -14.42 -8.49 -9.43
C LEU A 344 -15.39 -8.87 -10.55
N LYS A 345 -15.08 -9.91 -11.34
CA LYS A 345 -15.98 -10.43 -12.37
C LYS A 345 -17.30 -10.96 -11.78
N LYS A 346 -17.25 -11.61 -10.63
CA LYS A 346 -18.46 -12.12 -9.95
C LYS A 346 -19.35 -10.99 -9.44
N VAL A 347 -18.76 -9.90 -8.94
CA VAL A 347 -19.47 -8.81 -8.27
C VAL A 347 -19.92 -7.72 -9.26
N LEU A 348 -19.09 -7.43 -10.26
CA LEU A 348 -19.37 -6.38 -11.25
C LEU A 348 -19.94 -6.87 -12.57
N GLY A 349 -20.01 -8.16 -12.81
CA GLY A 349 -20.56 -8.77 -14.03
C GLY A 349 -19.55 -8.79 -15.15
#